data_f45be7324d507f7fa04b7c7b3806676a
#
_entry.id   f45be7324d507f7fa04b7c7b3806676a
#
_cell.length_a   1.000
_cell.length_b   1.000
_cell.length_c   1.000
_cell.angle_alpha   90.00
_cell.angle_beta   90.00
_cell.angle_gamma   90.00
#
_symmetry.space_group_name_H-M   'P 1'
#
loop_
_entity.id
_entity.type
_entity.pdbx_description
1 polymer ?
#
loop_
_entity_poly.entity_id
_entity_poly.type
_entity_poly.pdbx_seq_one_letter_code
_entity_poly.pdbx_strand_id
1 'polypeptide(L)'
;MSQRKLLSQQKAYRTKDVQEQRNATEKAMNELTPLSKEPPDFLDDDAIQEWYRVLPLINELPIKDLDKGLLATYCQTYSNYKNATLKIQEEGMVVVTECGSKLSPHYTIQRDSVNTMNAICPKLGLTVEARLKIMEPKTKNEYDPVGDFVTGKKPKSVYEEFGIGKDD
;
A
#
# COMPACT_ATOMS: atom_id res chain seq x y z
N MET A 1 -13.02 5.81 10.34
CA MET A 1 -12.93 6.93 9.36
C MET A 1 -12.72 6.33 7.98
N SER A 2 -13.53 6.71 6.98
CA SER A 2 -13.35 6.24 5.60
C SER A 2 -12.05 6.81 5.03
N GLN A 3 -11.15 5.96 4.54
CA GLN A 3 -9.90 6.38 3.90
C GLN A 3 -10.21 7.22 2.66
N ARG A 4 -9.49 8.33 2.48
CA ARG A 4 -9.61 9.18 1.29
C ARG A 4 -9.03 8.44 0.09
N LYS A 5 -9.85 8.21 -0.93
CA LYS A 5 -9.42 7.61 -2.20
C LYS A 5 -8.84 8.68 -3.13
N LEU A 6 -7.88 8.29 -3.98
CA LEU A 6 -7.38 9.16 -5.05
C LEU A 6 -8.53 9.58 -5.98
N LEU A 7 -8.43 10.74 -6.63
CA LEU A 7 -9.46 11.25 -7.55
C LEU A 7 -9.81 10.27 -8.65
N SER A 8 -8.79 9.58 -9.18
CA SER A 8 -8.94 8.53 -10.18
C SER A 8 -9.75 7.31 -9.73
N GLN A 9 -9.94 7.12 -8.43
CA GLN A 9 -10.63 5.98 -7.82
C GLN A 9 -12.05 6.31 -7.35
N GLN A 10 -12.53 7.54 -7.58
CA GLN A 10 -13.82 7.98 -7.08
C GLN A 10 -14.89 7.88 -8.17
N LYS A 11 -15.96 7.17 -7.87
CA LYS A 11 -17.12 6.99 -8.74
C LYS A 11 -18.21 8.07 -8.54
N ALA A 12 -18.05 8.94 -7.54
CA ALA A 12 -19.06 9.98 -7.24
C ALA A 12 -18.78 11.25 -8.04
N TYR A 13 -19.82 11.78 -8.67
CA TYR A 13 -19.79 13.10 -9.32
C TYR A 13 -19.45 14.18 -8.28
N ARG A 14 -18.47 15.03 -8.59
CA ARG A 14 -18.06 16.14 -7.73
C ARG A 14 -17.96 17.41 -8.57
N THR A 15 -18.20 18.55 -7.92
CA THR A 15 -18.01 19.86 -8.54
C THR A 15 -16.58 20.02 -9.05
N LYS A 16 -16.40 20.77 -10.13
CA LYS A 16 -15.08 21.05 -10.74
C LYS A 16 -14.07 21.56 -9.72
N ASP A 17 -14.48 22.45 -8.83
CA ASP A 17 -13.63 23.02 -7.77
C ASP A 17 -13.03 21.94 -6.84
N VAL A 18 -13.83 20.94 -6.47
CA VAL A 18 -13.35 19.81 -5.63
C VAL A 18 -12.37 18.91 -6.40
N GLN A 19 -12.57 18.76 -7.71
CA GLN A 19 -11.64 18.01 -8.55
C GLN A 19 -10.32 18.75 -8.73
N GLU A 20 -10.35 20.07 -8.94
CA GLU A 20 -9.16 20.92 -9.08
C GLU A 20 -8.33 20.96 -7.79
N GLN A 21 -8.98 21.14 -6.64
CA GLN A 21 -8.30 21.10 -5.34
C GLN A 21 -7.60 19.76 -5.08
N ARG A 22 -8.21 18.64 -5.48
CA ARG A 22 -7.61 17.32 -5.33
C ARG A 22 -6.48 17.06 -6.29
N ASN A 23 -6.62 17.49 -7.55
CA ASN A 23 -5.53 17.42 -8.52
C ASN A 23 -4.32 18.24 -8.04
N ALA A 24 -4.55 19.41 -7.44
CA ALA A 24 -3.49 20.21 -6.85
C ALA A 24 -2.82 19.46 -5.67
N THR A 25 -3.63 18.80 -4.81
CA THR A 25 -3.10 18.02 -3.69
C THR A 25 -2.29 16.82 -4.17
N GLU A 26 -2.77 16.08 -5.18
CA GLU A 26 -2.05 14.93 -5.75
C GLU A 26 -0.74 15.37 -6.44
N LYS A 27 -0.75 16.51 -7.13
CA LYS A 27 0.48 17.11 -7.69
C LYS A 27 1.48 17.46 -6.60
N ALA A 28 1.04 18.14 -5.54
CA ALA A 28 1.89 18.48 -4.40
C ALA A 28 2.47 17.24 -3.72
N MET A 29 1.70 16.16 -3.60
CA MET A 29 2.20 14.87 -3.09
C MET A 29 3.25 14.25 -4.01
N ASN A 30 3.12 14.38 -5.33
CA ASN A 30 4.09 13.85 -6.28
C ASN A 30 5.40 14.65 -6.28
N GLU A 31 5.37 15.93 -5.90
CA GLU A 31 6.53 16.81 -5.77
C GLU A 31 7.35 16.56 -4.48
N LEU A 32 6.83 15.75 -3.55
CA LEU A 32 7.57 15.40 -2.34
C LEU A 32 8.87 14.65 -2.68
N THR A 33 9.87 14.82 -1.82
CA THR A 33 11.19 14.20 -1.96
C THR A 33 11.07 12.69 -2.16
N PRO A 34 11.68 12.12 -3.20
CA PRO A 34 11.71 10.68 -3.41
C PRO A 34 12.37 9.96 -2.23
N LEU A 35 12.00 8.72 -2.00
CA LEU A 35 12.56 7.89 -0.94
C LEU A 35 14.08 7.76 -1.10
N SER A 36 14.82 8.03 -0.01
CA SER A 36 16.26 7.83 0.05
C SER A 36 16.63 6.36 -0.18
N LYS A 37 17.70 6.13 -0.94
CA LYS A 37 18.21 4.77 -1.17
C LYS A 37 18.96 4.21 0.04
N GLU A 38 19.49 5.08 0.89
CA GLU A 38 20.29 4.69 2.02
C GLU A 38 19.43 4.32 3.22
N PRO A 39 19.66 3.13 3.83
CA PRO A 39 18.95 2.73 5.03
C PRO A 39 19.39 3.61 6.21
N PRO A 40 18.55 3.76 7.25
CA PRO A 40 18.96 4.37 8.51
C PRO A 40 20.05 3.57 9.22
N ASP A 41 20.96 4.26 9.93
CA ASP A 41 22.15 3.70 10.59
C ASP A 41 21.83 2.73 11.73
N PHE A 42 20.61 2.79 12.28
CA PHE A 42 20.20 1.97 13.42
C PHE A 42 19.67 0.57 13.04
N LEU A 43 19.58 0.26 11.75
CA LEU A 43 19.12 -1.05 11.28
C LEU A 43 20.23 -2.09 11.45
N ASP A 44 19.85 -3.31 11.85
CA ASP A 44 20.77 -4.43 11.84
C ASP A 44 21.00 -5.00 10.42
N ASP A 45 21.98 -5.90 10.30
CA ASP A 45 22.40 -6.43 8.98
C ASP A 45 21.27 -7.13 8.22
N ASP A 46 20.41 -7.87 8.92
CA ASP A 46 19.25 -8.54 8.32
C ASP A 46 18.19 -7.54 7.86
N ALA A 47 17.97 -6.48 8.62
CA ALA A 47 17.07 -5.40 8.26
C ALA A 47 17.59 -4.58 7.08
N ILE A 48 18.92 -4.36 7.00
CA ILE A 48 19.58 -3.71 5.85
C ILE A 48 19.41 -4.55 4.59
N GLN A 49 19.60 -5.86 4.68
CA GLN A 49 19.37 -6.76 3.53
C GLN A 49 17.91 -6.70 3.07
N GLU A 50 16.97 -6.70 4.00
CA GLU A 50 15.55 -6.57 3.67
C GLU A 50 15.22 -5.21 3.06
N TRP A 51 15.85 -4.12 3.54
CA TRP A 51 15.73 -2.79 2.96
C TRP A 51 16.09 -2.80 1.47
N TYR A 52 17.27 -3.30 1.12
CA TYR A 52 17.72 -3.35 -0.28
C TYR A 52 16.90 -4.31 -1.14
N ARG A 53 16.32 -5.36 -0.55
CA ARG A 53 15.42 -6.28 -1.26
C ARG A 53 14.09 -5.62 -1.64
N VAL A 54 13.54 -4.82 -0.73
CA VAL A 54 12.20 -4.23 -0.89
C VAL A 54 12.25 -2.89 -1.64
N LEU A 55 13.33 -2.14 -1.52
CA LEU A 55 13.51 -0.82 -2.10
C LEU A 55 13.15 -0.74 -3.62
N PRO A 56 13.65 -1.64 -4.50
CA PRO A 56 13.29 -1.57 -5.91
C PRO A 56 11.79 -1.78 -6.17
N LEU A 57 11.13 -2.60 -5.35
CA LEU A 57 9.70 -2.90 -5.47
C LEU A 57 8.83 -1.74 -4.97
N ILE A 58 9.29 -1.05 -3.92
CA ILE A 58 8.59 0.10 -3.33
C ILE A 58 8.71 1.34 -4.21
N ASN A 59 9.78 1.50 -4.98
CA ASN A 59 9.95 2.63 -5.89
C ASN A 59 8.89 2.69 -7.00
N GLU A 60 8.19 1.59 -7.27
CA GLU A 60 7.04 1.57 -8.17
C GLU A 60 5.75 2.14 -7.53
N LEU A 61 5.76 2.35 -6.21
CA LEU A 61 4.63 2.85 -5.42
C LEU A 61 4.85 4.35 -5.09
N PRO A 62 3.78 5.10 -4.80
CA PRO A 62 3.85 6.53 -4.46
C PRO A 62 4.41 6.79 -3.06
N ILE A 63 5.46 6.08 -2.66
CA ILE A 63 6.13 6.20 -1.37
C ILE A 63 7.20 7.28 -1.47
N LYS A 64 7.29 8.10 -0.43
CA LYS A 64 8.18 9.26 -0.37
C LYS A 64 9.12 9.15 0.84
N ASP A 65 10.09 10.08 0.92
CA ASP A 65 11.07 10.07 2.02
C ASP A 65 10.45 10.23 3.41
N LEU A 66 9.27 10.84 3.49
CA LEU A 66 8.46 10.90 4.72
C LEU A 66 8.08 9.51 5.27
N ASP A 67 7.99 8.52 4.40
CA ASP A 67 7.64 7.14 4.76
C ASP A 67 8.88 6.30 5.13
N LYS A 68 10.10 6.89 5.06
CA LYS A 68 11.37 6.22 5.35
C LYS A 68 11.36 5.54 6.73
N GLY A 69 10.85 6.22 7.74
CA GLY A 69 10.74 5.66 9.10
C GLY A 69 9.81 4.45 9.19
N LEU A 70 8.72 4.48 8.42
CA LEU A 70 7.78 3.35 8.38
C LEU A 70 8.38 2.13 7.68
N LEU A 71 9.13 2.35 6.59
CA LEU A 71 9.87 1.30 5.89
C LEU A 71 10.99 0.72 6.77
N ALA A 72 11.74 1.58 7.48
CA ALA A 72 12.76 1.14 8.43
C ALA A 72 12.17 0.28 9.54
N THR A 73 11.02 0.67 10.08
CA THR A 73 10.31 -0.12 11.09
C THR A 73 9.89 -1.48 10.55
N TYR A 74 9.41 -1.55 9.30
CA TYR A 74 9.09 -2.81 8.64
C TYR A 74 10.34 -3.71 8.55
N CYS A 75 11.46 -3.20 8.04
CA CYS A 75 12.69 -3.96 7.86
C CYS A 75 13.25 -4.48 9.20
N GLN A 76 13.28 -3.64 10.23
CA GLN A 76 13.73 -4.07 11.57
C GLN A 76 12.78 -5.11 12.18
N THR A 77 11.48 -4.95 11.97
CA THR A 77 10.48 -5.93 12.46
C THR A 77 10.63 -7.27 11.74
N TYR A 78 10.95 -7.25 10.44
CA TYR A 78 11.25 -8.45 9.67
C TYR A 78 12.51 -9.17 10.20
N SER A 79 13.57 -8.43 10.50
CA SER A 79 14.78 -8.98 11.14
C SER A 79 14.46 -9.62 12.49
N ASN A 80 13.71 -8.93 13.34
CA ASN A 80 13.28 -9.45 14.64
C ASN A 80 12.48 -10.75 14.50
N TYR A 81 11.54 -10.81 13.52
CA TYR A 81 10.78 -12.02 13.22
C TYR A 81 11.69 -13.17 12.80
N LYS A 82 12.63 -12.92 11.88
CA LYS A 82 13.58 -13.91 11.37
C LYS A 82 14.42 -14.48 12.52
N ASN A 83 15.03 -13.61 13.31
CA ASN A 83 15.91 -13.99 14.42
C ASN A 83 15.15 -14.74 15.52
N ALA A 84 13.95 -14.27 15.88
CA ALA A 84 13.10 -14.97 16.84
C ALA A 84 12.69 -16.36 16.34
N THR A 85 12.40 -16.49 15.04
CA THR A 85 12.04 -17.77 14.42
C THR A 85 13.19 -18.76 14.47
N LEU A 86 14.42 -18.32 14.15
CA LEU A 86 15.62 -19.16 14.24
C LEU A 86 15.88 -19.63 15.69
N LYS A 87 15.74 -18.73 16.66
CA LYS A 87 15.87 -19.08 18.07
C LYS A 87 14.82 -20.07 18.56
N ILE A 88 13.60 -19.96 18.12
CA ILE A 88 12.55 -20.95 18.43
C ILE A 88 12.87 -22.33 17.82
N GLN A 89 13.46 -22.36 16.63
CA GLN A 89 13.89 -23.62 16.00
C GLN A 89 15.03 -24.28 16.77
N GLU A 90 15.96 -23.51 17.34
CA GLU A 90 17.09 -23.99 18.13
C GLU A 90 16.67 -24.42 19.55
N GLU A 91 15.90 -23.60 20.26
CA GLU A 91 15.62 -23.71 21.68
C GLU A 91 14.25 -24.32 22.00
N GLY A 92 13.37 -24.36 21.00
CA GLY A 92 11.96 -24.77 21.16
C GLY A 92 11.06 -23.62 21.56
N MET A 93 9.75 -23.84 21.36
CA MET A 93 8.70 -22.88 21.67
C MET A 93 8.42 -22.76 23.17
N VAL A 94 8.75 -23.78 23.94
CA VAL A 94 8.49 -23.90 25.37
C VAL A 94 9.80 -24.10 26.11
N VAL A 95 10.06 -23.27 27.10
CA VAL A 95 11.22 -23.40 27.99
C VAL A 95 10.74 -24.02 29.30
N VAL A 96 11.39 -25.10 29.70
CA VAL A 96 11.14 -25.76 31.01
C VAL A 96 12.01 -25.08 32.05
N THR A 97 11.41 -24.61 33.12
CA THR A 97 12.09 -23.99 34.26
C THR A 97 11.76 -24.78 35.56
N GLU A 98 12.50 -24.56 36.62
CA GLU A 98 12.26 -25.19 37.91
C GLU A 98 10.82 -24.96 38.44
N CYS A 99 10.18 -23.86 38.04
CA CYS A 99 8.82 -23.49 38.42
C CYS A 99 7.74 -23.93 37.41
N GLY A 100 8.09 -24.75 36.38
CA GLY A 100 7.16 -25.21 35.34
C GLY A 100 7.55 -24.76 33.92
N SER A 101 6.64 -25.02 32.97
CA SER A 101 6.86 -24.68 31.57
C SER A 101 6.38 -23.29 31.25
N LYS A 102 7.16 -22.50 30.49
CA LYS A 102 6.81 -21.16 30.02
C LYS A 102 7.01 -21.06 28.52
N LEU A 103 6.22 -20.21 27.86
CA LEU A 103 6.48 -19.85 26.47
C LEU A 103 7.83 -19.13 26.37
N SER A 104 8.60 -19.46 25.33
CA SER A 104 9.86 -18.81 25.02
C SER A 104 9.63 -17.29 24.85
N PRO A 105 10.52 -16.42 25.36
CA PRO A 105 10.48 -14.99 25.05
C PRO A 105 10.53 -14.72 23.54
N HIS A 106 11.23 -15.54 22.79
CA HIS A 106 11.34 -15.45 21.34
C HIS A 106 9.97 -15.65 20.63
N TYR A 107 9.09 -16.46 21.19
CA TYR A 107 7.71 -16.60 20.68
C TYR A 107 6.92 -15.30 20.82
N THR A 108 7.11 -14.56 21.92
CA THR A 108 6.46 -13.26 22.09
C THR A 108 6.96 -12.25 21.05
N ILE A 109 8.29 -12.19 20.84
CA ILE A 109 8.90 -11.31 19.83
C ILE A 109 8.38 -11.67 18.42
N GLN A 110 8.32 -12.96 18.08
CA GLN A 110 7.82 -13.43 16.79
C GLN A 110 6.36 -13.00 16.58
N ARG A 111 5.49 -13.24 17.55
CA ARG A 111 4.06 -12.87 17.49
C ARG A 111 3.88 -11.36 17.34
N ASP A 112 4.58 -10.57 18.14
CA ASP A 112 4.46 -9.11 18.14
C ASP A 112 5.03 -8.51 16.84
N SER A 113 6.07 -9.13 16.29
CA SER A 113 6.60 -8.78 14.96
C SER A 113 5.57 -9.03 13.85
N VAL A 114 4.87 -10.17 13.88
CA VAL A 114 3.78 -10.46 12.91
C VAL A 114 2.67 -9.43 13.01
N ASN A 115 2.25 -9.08 14.22
CA ASN A 115 1.22 -8.07 14.42
C ASN A 115 1.64 -6.69 13.88
N THR A 116 2.90 -6.30 14.13
CA THR A 116 3.46 -5.04 13.63
C THR A 116 3.55 -5.04 12.11
N MET A 117 4.05 -6.11 11.50
CA MET A 117 4.10 -6.23 10.03
C MET A 117 2.70 -6.15 9.40
N ASN A 118 1.71 -6.84 9.99
CA ASN A 118 0.32 -6.78 9.51
C ASN A 118 -0.26 -5.36 9.58
N ALA A 119 0.15 -4.55 10.54
CA ALA A 119 -0.29 -3.15 10.67
C ALA A 119 0.44 -2.21 9.67
N ILE A 120 1.70 -2.50 9.32
CA ILE A 120 2.55 -1.66 8.47
C ILE A 120 2.41 -2.00 6.98
N CYS A 121 2.37 -3.28 6.61
CA CYS A 121 2.33 -3.73 5.22
C CYS A 121 1.24 -3.06 4.37
N PRO A 122 0.00 -2.89 4.85
CA PRO A 122 -1.02 -2.19 4.08
C PRO A 122 -0.71 -0.72 3.84
N LYS A 123 -0.02 -0.06 4.78
CA LYS A 123 0.34 1.36 4.70
C LYS A 123 1.44 1.61 3.67
N LEU A 124 2.36 0.66 3.54
CA LEU A 124 3.44 0.68 2.54
C LEU A 124 3.04 0.08 1.18
N GLY A 125 1.77 -0.30 0.99
CA GLY A 125 1.34 -0.92 -0.27
C GLY A 125 1.90 -2.33 -0.49
N LEU A 126 2.42 -2.99 0.55
CA LEU A 126 3.02 -4.33 0.44
C LEU A 126 1.99 -5.45 0.34
N THR A 127 0.70 -5.17 0.56
CA THR A 127 -0.39 -6.14 0.38
C THR A 127 -1.01 -6.03 -1.01
N VAL A 128 -1.53 -7.15 -1.52
CA VAL A 128 -2.24 -7.18 -2.80
C VAL A 128 -3.41 -6.20 -2.82
N GLU A 129 -4.19 -6.16 -1.74
CA GLU A 129 -5.34 -5.25 -1.63
C GLU A 129 -4.91 -3.77 -1.69
N ALA A 130 -3.82 -3.40 -1.01
CA ALA A 130 -3.30 -2.04 -1.05
C ALA A 130 -2.81 -1.68 -2.46
N ARG A 131 -2.08 -2.59 -3.14
CA ARG A 131 -1.61 -2.38 -4.51
C ARG A 131 -2.78 -2.26 -5.50
N LEU A 132 -3.79 -3.10 -5.40
CA LEU A 132 -4.98 -2.99 -6.25
C LEU A 132 -5.66 -1.64 -6.09
N LYS A 133 -5.75 -1.11 -4.88
CA LYS A 133 -6.30 0.23 -4.62
C LYS A 133 -5.45 1.36 -5.22
N ILE A 134 -4.13 1.17 -5.29
CA ILE A 134 -3.19 2.14 -5.86
C ILE A 134 -3.17 2.05 -7.39
N MET A 135 -3.21 0.83 -7.92
CA MET A 135 -3.06 0.52 -9.36
C MET A 135 -4.40 0.42 -10.10
N GLU A 136 -5.54 0.64 -9.44
CA GLU A 136 -6.84 0.62 -10.11
C GLU A 136 -6.79 1.52 -11.36
N PRO A 137 -7.02 1.00 -12.57
CA PRO A 137 -6.91 1.78 -13.79
C PRO A 137 -7.86 2.97 -13.69
N LYS A 138 -7.36 4.13 -14.11
CA LYS A 138 -8.16 5.35 -14.28
C LYS A 138 -9.17 5.07 -15.39
N THR A 139 -10.28 4.42 -15.07
CA THR A 139 -11.41 4.39 -15.98
C THR A 139 -11.87 5.83 -16.10
N LYS A 140 -11.48 6.49 -17.20
CA LYS A 140 -12.19 7.66 -17.69
C LYS A 140 -13.61 7.18 -17.94
N ASN A 141 -14.51 7.34 -16.97
CA ASN A 141 -15.91 7.34 -17.28
C ASN A 141 -16.14 8.63 -18.07
N GLU A 142 -15.95 8.56 -19.39
CA GLU A 142 -16.29 9.62 -20.33
C GLU A 142 -17.81 9.85 -20.40
N TYR A 143 -18.60 9.03 -19.70
CA TYR A 143 -20.03 9.19 -19.62
C TYR A 143 -20.40 10.10 -18.44
N ASP A 144 -20.58 11.39 -18.75
CA ASP A 144 -21.22 12.36 -17.87
C ASP A 144 -22.66 12.57 -18.37
N PRO A 145 -23.65 11.84 -17.82
CA PRO A 145 -25.03 11.89 -18.31
C PRO A 145 -25.64 13.29 -18.16
N VAL A 146 -25.18 14.10 -17.23
CA VAL A 146 -25.68 15.45 -17.00
C VAL A 146 -24.96 16.47 -17.87
N GLY A 147 -23.62 16.40 -17.94
CA GLY A 147 -22.83 17.26 -18.82
C GLY A 147 -23.10 16.99 -20.29
N ASP A 148 -23.29 15.75 -20.70
CA ASP A 148 -23.65 15.37 -22.05
C ASP A 148 -25.08 15.82 -22.42
N PHE A 149 -26.00 15.79 -21.47
CA PHE A 149 -27.36 16.33 -21.66
C PHE A 149 -27.35 17.86 -21.82
N VAL A 150 -26.58 18.56 -21.00
CA VAL A 150 -26.46 20.03 -21.05
C VAL A 150 -25.69 20.50 -22.28
N THR A 151 -24.72 19.73 -22.78
CA THR A 151 -23.94 20.04 -23.99
C THR A 151 -24.54 19.50 -25.27
N GLY A 152 -25.68 18.81 -25.19
CA GLY A 152 -26.39 18.26 -26.36
C GLY A 152 -25.68 17.06 -27.02
N LYS A 153 -24.68 16.47 -26.38
CA LYS A 153 -24.07 15.23 -26.85
C LYS A 153 -25.00 14.06 -26.60
N LYS A 154 -25.45 13.42 -27.66
CA LYS A 154 -26.25 12.20 -27.54
C LYS A 154 -25.36 11.08 -26.95
N PRO A 155 -25.89 10.31 -25.98
CA PRO A 155 -25.17 9.11 -25.50
C PRO A 155 -24.97 8.17 -26.71
N LYS A 156 -23.74 7.64 -26.83
CA LYS A 156 -23.49 6.56 -27.80
C LYS A 156 -24.43 5.40 -27.46
N SER A 157 -25.14 4.90 -28.45
CA SER A 157 -26.02 3.76 -28.21
C SER A 157 -25.19 2.54 -27.85
N VAL A 158 -25.72 1.69 -26.97
CA VAL A 158 -25.09 0.42 -26.58
C VAL A 158 -24.73 -0.43 -27.81
N TYR A 159 -25.46 -0.30 -28.90
CA TYR A 159 -25.21 -0.97 -30.17
C TYR A 159 -23.95 -0.48 -30.90
N GLU A 160 -23.62 0.82 -30.77
CA GLU A 160 -22.39 1.39 -31.34
C GLU A 160 -21.14 0.98 -30.52
N GLU A 161 -21.27 0.79 -29.20
CA GLU A 161 -20.19 0.41 -28.32
C GLU A 161 -19.79 -1.06 -28.50
N PHE A 162 -20.72 -1.94 -28.85
CA PHE A 162 -20.48 -3.36 -29.07
C PHE A 162 -20.37 -3.74 -30.56
N GLY A 163 -20.39 -2.78 -31.48
CA GLY A 163 -20.20 -3.06 -32.91
C GLY A 163 -21.34 -3.94 -33.52
N ILE A 164 -22.50 -3.97 -32.89
CA ILE A 164 -23.64 -4.75 -33.37
C ILE A 164 -24.36 -3.87 -34.40
N GLY A 165 -24.08 -4.12 -35.68
CA GLY A 165 -24.81 -3.50 -36.78
C GLY A 165 -26.29 -3.82 -36.67
N LYS A 166 -27.15 -2.85 -36.96
CA LYS A 166 -28.56 -3.11 -37.29
C LYS A 166 -28.52 -3.81 -38.63
N ASP A 167 -28.72 -5.11 -38.63
CA ASP A 167 -29.12 -5.82 -39.81
C ASP A 167 -30.61 -5.43 -40.11
N ASP A 168 -30.81 -4.90 -41.29
CA ASP A 168 -32.13 -4.55 -41.83
C ASP A 168 -33.02 -5.81 -42.03
#